data_40f5eb73fd7efa9eaf1c999e3ce723cc
#
_entry.id   40f5eb73fd7efa9eaf1c999e3ce723cc
#
_cell.length_a   1.000
_cell.length_b   1.000
_cell.length_c   1.000
_cell.angle_alpha   90.00
_cell.angle_beta   90.00
_cell.angle_gamma   90.00
#
_symmetry.space_group_name_H-M   'P 1'
#
loop_
_entity.id
_entity.type
_entity.pdbx_description
1 polymer ?
#
loop_
_entity_poly.entity_id
_entity_poly.type
_entity_poly.pdbx_seq_one_letter_code
_entity_poly.pdbx_strand_id
1 'polypeptide(L)'
;MPSGNEWPPERRRNRRVDLLADLEGHLITLDEKVQVTQISVGGMTIETSAPLSPRVDHEFRLAIGDHAVHLRAHIVHSRVAVRGDSVSYIAGVQFLDVTPEARLVIGEFIDDLSKGDVG
;
A
#
# COMPACT_ATOMS: atom_id res chain seq x y z
N MET A 1 22.19 10.93 11.38
CA MET A 1 21.78 10.57 11.15
C MET A 1 21.38 10.37 11.06
N PRO A 2 21.27 10.19 10.73
CA PRO A 2 20.64 9.89 10.53
C PRO A 2 19.92 9.44 10.51
N SER A 3 19.70 9.57 10.82
CA SER A 3 18.99 9.24 10.87
C SER A 3 18.22 8.79 10.33
N GLY A 4 17.78 9.32 10.42
CA GLY A 4 16.72 8.84 9.78
C GLY A 4 16.97 8.32 8.51
N ASN A 5 17.77 8.74 8.15
CA ASN A 5 17.98 8.31 7.00
C ASN A 5 18.31 7.17 6.87
N GLU A 6 18.37 6.90 7.66
CA GLU A 6 18.51 5.81 7.61
C GLU A 6 17.55 5.08 7.24
N TRP A 7 16.70 5.57 6.84
CA TRP A 7 15.76 4.88 6.15
C TRP A 7 16.41 3.98 5.29
N PRO A 8 15.95 2.85 5.33
CA PRO A 8 16.61 1.76 4.68
C PRO A 8 16.87 2.06 3.25
N PRO A 9 17.98 1.61 2.75
CA PRO A 9 18.23 1.67 1.33
C PRO A 9 17.16 1.01 0.50
N GLU A 10 16.40 0.09 1.07
CA GLU A 10 15.30 -0.50 0.36
C GLU A 10 14.34 0.53 -0.16
N ARG A 11 14.21 1.66 0.53
CA ARG A 11 13.35 2.70 0.04
C ARG A 11 13.75 3.18 -1.33
N ARG A 12 15.03 3.18 -1.61
CA ARG A 12 15.49 3.60 -2.91
C ARG A 12 15.26 2.55 -3.96
N ARG A 13 15.36 1.29 -3.58
CA ARG A 13 15.15 0.21 -4.52
C ARG A 13 13.69 0.00 -4.81
N ASN A 14 12.83 0.25 -3.82
CA ASN A 14 11.40 0.05 -3.96
C ASN A 14 10.77 1.40 -4.19
N ARG A 15 10.75 1.81 -5.45
CA ARG A 15 10.18 3.10 -5.78
C ARG A 15 8.74 3.14 -5.37
N ARG A 16 8.38 4.19 -4.67
CA ARG A 16 7.03 4.39 -4.19
C ARG A 16 6.35 5.42 -5.06
N VAL A 17 5.12 5.16 -5.42
CA VAL A 17 4.35 6.02 -6.31
C VAL A 17 3.11 6.49 -5.60
N ASP A 18 2.88 7.81 -5.62
CA ASP A 18 1.64 8.39 -5.13
C ASP A 18 0.56 8.17 -6.16
N LEU A 19 -0.63 7.82 -5.67
CA LEU A 19 -1.74 7.53 -6.55
C LEU A 19 -2.66 8.74 -6.61
N LEU A 20 -2.80 9.32 -7.79
CA LEU A 20 -3.71 10.42 -8.01
C LEU A 20 -5.13 9.92 -8.18
N ALA A 21 -5.27 8.75 -8.75
CA ALA A 21 -6.58 8.12 -8.88
C ALA A 21 -6.69 7.05 -7.80
N ASP A 22 -7.93 6.72 -7.47
CA ASP A 22 -8.17 5.75 -6.42
C ASP A 22 -7.76 4.36 -6.88
N LEU A 23 -6.98 3.68 -6.07
CA LEU A 23 -6.78 2.26 -6.19
C LEU A 23 -7.44 1.63 -4.99
N GLU A 24 -8.50 0.88 -5.24
CA GLU A 24 -9.25 0.29 -4.16
C GLU A 24 -8.74 -1.10 -3.86
N GLY A 25 -8.79 -1.43 -2.59
CA GLY A 25 -8.49 -2.75 -2.13
C GLY A 25 -9.51 -3.21 -1.14
N HIS A 26 -9.40 -4.46 -0.78
CA HIS A 26 -10.26 -5.07 0.22
C HIS A 26 -9.37 -5.72 1.26
N LEU A 27 -9.55 -5.31 2.51
CA LEU A 27 -8.87 -5.95 3.63
C LEU A 27 -9.72 -7.14 4.02
N ILE A 28 -9.32 -8.32 3.54
CA ILE A 28 -10.17 -9.51 3.62
C ILE A 28 -10.40 -9.93 5.06
N THR A 29 -9.35 -9.88 5.86
CA THR A 29 -9.43 -10.35 7.25
C THR A 29 -10.50 -9.64 8.05
N LEU A 30 -10.70 -8.33 7.79
CA LEU A 30 -11.66 -7.53 8.53
C LEU A 30 -12.87 -7.15 7.69
N ASP A 31 -12.90 -7.57 6.44
CA ASP A 31 -14.00 -7.25 5.51
C ASP A 31 -14.20 -5.74 5.41
N GLU A 32 -13.13 -5.01 5.14
CA GLU A 32 -13.15 -3.56 5.05
C GLU A 32 -12.58 -3.10 3.73
N LYS A 33 -13.15 -2.06 3.17
CA LYS A 33 -12.57 -1.41 2.00
C LYS A 33 -11.37 -0.59 2.44
N VAL A 34 -10.35 -0.59 1.61
CA VAL A 34 -9.21 0.27 1.84
C VAL A 34 -8.91 1.03 0.57
N GLN A 35 -8.38 2.22 0.74
CA GLN A 35 -7.92 3.03 -0.37
C GLN A 35 -6.40 3.04 -0.34
N VAL A 36 -5.79 2.67 -1.44
CA VAL A 36 -4.33 2.65 -1.54
C VAL A 36 -3.90 4.02 -2.04
N THR A 37 -3.09 4.71 -1.24
CA THR A 37 -2.63 6.06 -1.59
C THR A 37 -1.21 6.08 -2.09
N GLN A 38 -0.42 5.08 -1.74
CA GLN A 38 0.94 4.91 -2.25
C GLN A 38 1.20 3.43 -2.41
N ILE A 39 2.02 3.06 -3.38
CA ILE A 39 2.34 1.67 -3.59
C ILE A 39 3.77 1.53 -4.10
N SER A 40 4.41 0.44 -3.69
CA SER A 40 5.69 0.00 -4.21
C SER A 40 5.64 -1.51 -4.32
N VAL A 41 6.71 -2.12 -4.83
CA VAL A 41 6.73 -3.58 -4.93
C VAL A 41 6.85 -4.24 -3.56
N GLY A 42 7.26 -3.49 -2.53
CA GLY A 42 7.44 -4.04 -1.19
C GLY A 42 6.34 -3.71 -0.22
N GLY A 43 5.45 -2.79 -0.55
CA GLY A 43 4.42 -2.40 0.38
C GLY A 43 3.54 -1.29 -0.15
N MET A 44 2.66 -0.81 0.71
CA MET A 44 1.74 0.25 0.31
C MET A 44 1.32 1.05 1.55
N THR A 45 0.76 2.22 1.28
CA THR A 45 0.09 3.03 2.30
C THR A 45 -1.39 2.98 2.00
N ILE A 46 -2.19 2.70 3.02
CA ILE A 46 -3.63 2.58 2.85
C ILE A 46 -4.35 3.49 3.82
N GLU A 47 -5.57 3.83 3.43
CA GLU A 47 -6.47 4.57 4.31
C GLU A 47 -7.76 3.79 4.42
N THR A 48 -8.30 3.66 5.64
CA THR A 48 -9.51 2.89 5.88
C THR A 48 -10.25 3.49 7.06
N SER A 49 -11.52 3.14 7.20
CA SER A 49 -12.32 3.61 8.32
C SER A 49 -12.16 2.76 9.56
N ALA A 50 -11.52 1.61 9.45
CA ALA A 50 -11.34 0.70 10.58
C ALA A 50 -9.96 0.90 11.20
N PRO A 51 -9.88 0.92 12.54
CA PRO A 51 -8.57 1.02 13.17
C PRO A 51 -7.77 -0.26 12.92
N LEU A 52 -6.49 -0.08 12.65
CA LEU A 52 -5.59 -1.18 12.36
C LEU A 52 -4.49 -1.20 13.40
N SER A 53 -4.27 -2.36 13.99
CA SER A 53 -3.21 -2.52 14.99
C SER A 53 -1.88 -2.76 14.32
N PRO A 54 -0.82 -2.06 14.74
CA PRO A 54 0.52 -2.36 14.23
C PRO A 54 0.93 -3.77 14.58
N ARG A 55 1.79 -4.34 13.74
CA ARG A 55 2.39 -5.66 13.91
C ARG A 55 1.43 -6.80 13.72
N VAL A 56 0.28 -6.54 13.09
CA VAL A 56 -0.67 -7.58 12.78
C VAL A 56 -0.63 -7.82 11.28
N ASP A 57 -0.73 -9.09 10.89
CA ASP A 57 -0.77 -9.47 9.49
C ASP A 57 -2.19 -9.60 9.03
N HIS A 58 -2.44 -9.14 7.81
CA HIS A 58 -3.76 -9.22 7.21
C HIS A 58 -3.66 -9.66 5.78
N GLU A 59 -4.78 -10.13 5.25
CA GLU A 59 -4.86 -10.48 3.83
C GLU A 59 -5.61 -9.41 3.09
N PHE A 60 -5.08 -9.05 1.94
CA PHE A 60 -5.63 -7.98 1.11
C PHE A 60 -5.85 -8.49 -0.29
N ARG A 61 -6.82 -7.89 -0.96
CA ARG A 61 -7.01 -8.08 -2.39
C ARG A 61 -7.05 -6.73 -3.05
N LEU A 62 -6.23 -6.55 -4.07
CA LEU A 62 -6.17 -5.29 -4.81
C LEU A 62 -6.69 -5.54 -6.22
N ALA A 63 -7.47 -4.61 -6.72
CA ALA A 63 -7.92 -4.65 -8.11
C ALA A 63 -7.00 -3.74 -8.91
N ILE A 64 -6.11 -4.31 -9.68
CA ILE A 64 -5.13 -3.56 -10.48
C ILE A 64 -5.39 -3.87 -11.94
N GLY A 65 -5.99 -2.89 -12.64
CA GLY A 65 -6.41 -3.14 -14.01
C GLY A 65 -7.41 -4.26 -14.04
N ASP A 66 -7.13 -5.27 -14.85
CA ASP A 66 -8.00 -6.43 -14.96
C ASP A 66 -7.61 -7.56 -14.00
N HIS A 67 -6.66 -7.29 -13.12
CA HIS A 67 -6.12 -8.33 -12.25
C HIS A 67 -6.59 -8.14 -10.82
N ALA A 68 -6.91 -9.24 -10.18
CA ALA A 68 -7.13 -9.27 -8.73
C ALA A 68 -5.89 -9.86 -8.11
N VAL A 69 -5.21 -9.07 -7.28
CA VAL A 69 -3.95 -9.48 -6.66
C VAL A 69 -4.21 -9.75 -5.19
N HIS A 70 -3.86 -10.95 -4.77
CA HIS A 70 -4.03 -11.37 -3.39
C HIS A 70 -2.70 -11.22 -2.67
N LEU A 71 -2.69 -10.51 -1.55
CA LEU A 71 -1.46 -10.21 -0.85
C LEU A 71 -1.67 -10.43 0.64
N ARG A 72 -0.61 -10.91 1.27
CA ARG A 72 -0.53 -10.90 2.71
C ARG A 72 0.39 -9.76 3.10
N ALA A 73 0.01 -9.00 4.12
CA ALA A 73 0.77 -7.82 4.46
C ALA A 73 0.78 -7.60 5.97
N HIS A 74 1.87 -7.02 6.42
CA HIS A 74 2.12 -6.73 7.82
C HIS A 74 1.90 -5.25 8.05
N ILE A 75 1.13 -4.90 9.07
CA ILE A 75 0.90 -3.49 9.42
C ILE A 75 2.15 -2.99 10.15
N VAL A 76 2.85 -2.07 9.53
CA VAL A 76 4.08 -1.52 10.11
C VAL A 76 3.75 -0.42 11.10
N HIS A 77 2.87 0.49 10.71
CA HIS A 77 2.45 1.58 11.58
C HIS A 77 1.05 2.01 11.18
N SER A 78 0.40 2.73 12.08
CA SER A 78 -0.95 3.20 11.84
C SER A 78 -1.11 4.52 12.59
N ARG A 79 -1.88 5.43 12.00
CA ARG A 79 -2.18 6.70 12.66
C ARG A 79 -3.57 7.15 12.27
N VAL A 80 -4.11 8.04 13.09
CA VAL A 80 -5.43 8.59 12.87
C VAL A 80 -5.32 9.80 11.93
N ALA A 81 -6.26 9.92 11.02
CA ALA A 81 -6.39 11.09 10.17
C ALA A 81 -7.79 11.67 10.37
N VAL A 82 -7.85 12.96 10.61
CA VAL A 82 -9.11 13.66 10.81
C VAL A 82 -9.29 14.66 9.67
N ARG A 83 -10.42 14.55 8.98
CA ARG A 83 -10.74 15.47 7.89
C ARG A 83 -12.17 15.94 8.08
N GLY A 84 -12.31 17.18 8.57
CA GLY A 84 -13.63 17.67 8.91
C GLY A 84 -14.23 16.85 10.03
N ASP A 85 -15.41 16.30 9.78
CA ASP A 85 -16.08 15.45 10.77
C ASP A 85 -15.73 13.98 10.60
N SER A 86 -14.89 13.66 9.64
CA SER A 86 -14.56 12.27 9.34
C SER A 86 -13.26 11.87 10.00
N VAL A 87 -13.24 10.63 10.50
CA VAL A 87 -12.05 10.04 11.08
C VAL A 87 -11.71 8.81 10.25
N SER A 88 -10.45 8.71 9.86
CA SER A 88 -9.97 7.53 9.18
C SER A 88 -8.61 7.14 9.75
N TYR A 89 -8.08 6.04 9.26
CA TYR A 89 -6.82 5.51 9.75
C TYR A 89 -5.92 5.27 8.56
N ILE A 90 -4.68 5.73 8.67
CA ILE A 90 -3.69 5.60 7.62
C ILE A 90 -2.63 4.65 8.12
N ALA A 91 -2.34 3.63 7.34
CA ALA A 91 -1.40 2.61 7.75
C ALA A 91 -0.38 2.35 6.65
N GLY A 92 0.86 2.13 7.08
CA GLY A 92 1.88 1.61 6.20
C GLY A 92 1.92 0.11 6.35
N VAL A 93 1.91 -0.60 5.23
CA VAL A 93 1.92 -2.06 5.26
C VAL A 93 3.06 -2.57 4.40
N GLN A 94 3.64 -3.68 4.84
CA GLN A 94 4.72 -4.35 4.15
C GLN A 94 4.19 -5.67 3.61
N PHE A 95 4.39 -5.91 2.32
CA PHE A 95 3.94 -7.15 1.70
C PHE A 95 4.79 -8.32 2.17
N LEU A 96 4.13 -9.46 2.39
CA LEU A 96 4.79 -10.70 2.79
C LEU A 96 4.54 -11.74 1.71
N ASP A 97 5.57 -12.52 1.41
CA ASP A 97 5.42 -13.71 0.55
C ASP A 97 4.74 -13.38 -0.78
N VAL A 98 5.19 -12.30 -1.43
CA VAL A 98 4.60 -11.89 -2.70
C VAL A 98 4.96 -12.89 -3.78
N THR A 99 3.94 -13.40 -4.48
CA THR A 99 4.20 -14.33 -5.59
C THR A 99 4.85 -13.60 -6.75
N PRO A 100 5.56 -14.32 -7.62
CA PRO A 100 6.13 -13.68 -8.80
C PRO A 100 5.08 -13.00 -9.68
N GLU A 101 3.91 -13.61 -9.81
CA GLU A 101 2.83 -13.02 -10.60
C GLU A 101 2.36 -11.70 -10.01
N ALA A 102 2.16 -11.69 -8.69
CA ALA A 102 1.72 -10.46 -8.03
C ALA A 102 2.78 -9.37 -8.15
N ARG A 103 4.04 -9.74 -7.99
CA ARG A 103 5.13 -8.77 -8.10
C ARG A 103 5.17 -8.17 -9.50
N LEU A 104 4.96 -8.99 -10.52
CA LEU A 104 4.96 -8.51 -11.89
C LEU A 104 3.82 -7.55 -12.13
N VAL A 105 2.62 -7.88 -11.68
CA VAL A 105 1.46 -7.01 -11.86
C VAL A 105 1.68 -5.67 -11.17
N ILE A 106 2.15 -5.70 -9.94
CA ILE A 106 2.41 -4.47 -9.19
C ILE A 106 3.50 -3.66 -9.87
N GLY A 107 4.57 -4.32 -10.30
CA GLY A 107 5.67 -3.63 -10.95
C GLY A 107 5.27 -2.95 -12.23
N GLU A 108 4.46 -3.62 -13.06
CA GLU A 108 3.98 -3.03 -14.29
C GLU A 108 3.05 -1.85 -14.04
N PHE A 109 2.22 -1.96 -13.01
CA PHE A 109 1.34 -0.87 -12.63
C PHE A 109 2.15 0.37 -12.23
N ILE A 110 3.20 0.17 -11.43
CA ILE A 110 4.05 1.27 -11.00
C ILE A 110 4.78 1.88 -12.20
N ASP A 111 5.29 1.05 -13.09
CA ASP A 111 5.96 1.54 -14.28
C ASP A 111 5.02 2.38 -15.15
N ASP A 112 3.81 1.93 -15.32
CA ASP A 112 2.84 2.65 -16.13
C ASP A 112 2.51 4.01 -15.53
N LEU A 113 2.37 4.08 -14.22
CA LEU A 113 2.13 5.34 -13.54
C LEU A 113 3.31 6.28 -13.71
N SER A 114 4.52 5.76 -13.59
CA SER A 114 5.72 6.59 -13.74
C SER A 114 5.84 7.14 -15.15
N LYS A 115 5.50 6.34 -16.16
CA LYS A 115 5.55 6.79 -17.53
C LYS A 115 4.50 7.87 -17.77
N GLY A 116 3.33 7.71 -17.20
CA GLY A 116 2.29 8.70 -17.33
C GLY A 116 2.70 10.04 -16.75
N ASP A 117 3.44 10.00 -15.66
CA ASP A 117 3.88 11.24 -15.02
C ASP A 117 4.88 12.00 -15.87
N VAL A 118 5.62 11.30 -16.70
CA VAL A 118 6.63 11.93 -17.53
C VAL A 118 6.00 12.62 -18.73
N GLY A 119 4.94 12.07 -19.21
CA GLY A 119 4.25 12.59 -20.36
C GLY A 119 3.55 13.87 -20.08
#